data_c9a4e917a1b37daf21b13d0a82b0bd5c
#
_entry.id   c9a4e917a1b37daf21b13d0a82b0bd5c
#
_cell.length_a   1.000
_cell.length_b   1.000
_cell.length_c   1.000
_cell.angle_alpha   90.00
_cell.angle_beta   90.00
_cell.angle_gamma   90.00
#
_symmetry.space_group_name_H-M   'P 1'
#
loop_
_entity.id
_entity.type
_entity.pdbx_description
1 polymer ?
#
loop_
_entity_poly.entity_id
_entity_poly.type
_entity_poly.pdbx_seq_one_letter_code
_entity_poly.pdbx_strand_id
1 'polypeptide(L)'
;MATGPGSGRQDPSPQVLAEAAAAFGLLASPARLHLVWALAQGESDVTGLAERVGGALPAVSQHLTKLKLAGLVRSRREGRRQVYFVDAEEQAALVDVVHLLVGRLTERTAPAAPARRLRGL
;
A
#
# COMPACT_ATOMS: atom_id res chain seq x y z
N MET A 1 -8.86 -18.25 28.30
CA MET A 1 -8.80 -18.23 27.81
C MET A 1 -8.16 -18.09 27.31
N ALA A 2 -8.04 -18.09 27.46
CA ALA A 2 -7.67 -17.87 27.10
C ALA A 2 -7.02 -17.81 26.65
N THR A 3 -6.71 -17.84 26.56
CA THR A 3 -6.29 -17.83 26.16
C THR A 3 -5.57 -17.91 25.43
N GLY A 4 -5.20 -17.87 25.22
CA GLY A 4 -4.78 -17.87 24.67
C GLY A 4 -4.20 -17.69 24.29
N PRO A 5 -4.07 -17.71 23.72
CA PRO A 5 -3.45 -16.94 23.65
C PRO A 5 -3.82 -16.17 24.25
N GLY A 6 -4.17 -16.44 24.63
CA GLY A 6 -4.54 -16.06 25.06
C GLY A 6 -4.61 -15.45 25.37
N SER A 7 -4.12 -15.57 25.87
CA SER A 7 -4.22 -14.71 26.27
C SER A 7 -4.39 -13.82 25.47
N GLY A 8 -3.85 -13.95 24.75
CA GLY A 8 -4.01 -12.96 23.94
C GLY A 8 -5.33 -12.64 23.64
N ARG A 9 -6.13 -13.03 24.32
CA ARG A 9 -7.36 -12.76 24.08
C ARG A 9 -7.80 -11.45 24.45
N GLN A 10 -7.00 -10.59 24.95
CA GLN A 10 -7.38 -9.25 25.27
C GLN A 10 -7.62 -8.46 24.02
N ASP A 11 -8.60 -7.60 24.04
CA ASP A 11 -8.85 -6.72 22.93
C ASP A 11 -7.72 -5.71 22.78
N PRO A 12 -7.47 -5.21 21.57
CA PRO A 12 -6.53 -4.14 21.39
C PRO A 12 -7.01 -2.88 22.10
N SER A 13 -6.08 -2.01 22.47
CA SER A 13 -6.44 -0.77 23.12
C SER A 13 -7.17 0.16 22.15
N PRO A 14 -7.95 1.11 22.65
CA PRO A 14 -8.59 2.07 21.77
C PRO A 14 -7.59 2.86 20.93
N GLN A 15 -6.40 3.12 21.48
CA GLN A 15 -5.39 3.84 20.71
C GLN A 15 -4.89 3.01 19.53
N VAL A 16 -4.63 1.73 19.75
CA VAL A 16 -4.19 0.86 18.69
C VAL A 16 -5.26 0.77 17.60
N LEU A 17 -6.52 0.63 18.01
CA LEU A 17 -7.59 0.57 17.03
C LEU A 17 -7.73 1.86 16.24
N ALA A 18 -7.55 3.00 16.92
CA ALA A 18 -7.63 4.28 16.22
C ALA A 18 -6.51 4.44 15.20
N GLU A 19 -5.29 4.01 15.56
CA GLU A 19 -4.16 4.08 14.63
C GLU A 19 -4.36 3.18 13.43
N ALA A 20 -4.83 1.97 13.67
CA ALA A 20 -5.08 1.04 12.57
C ALA A 20 -6.19 1.58 11.67
N ALA A 21 -7.26 2.11 12.26
CA ALA A 21 -8.36 2.65 11.48
C ALA A 21 -7.90 3.84 10.64
N ALA A 22 -7.02 4.68 11.19
CA ALA A 22 -6.49 5.82 10.44
C ALA A 22 -5.69 5.34 9.22
N ALA A 23 -4.90 4.29 9.39
CA ALA A 23 -4.14 3.75 8.28
C ALA A 23 -5.07 3.22 7.18
N PHE A 24 -6.10 2.46 7.58
CA PHE A 24 -7.06 1.97 6.60
C PHE A 24 -7.81 3.12 5.94
N GLY A 25 -8.13 4.18 6.70
CA GLY A 25 -8.80 5.33 6.13
C GLY A 25 -7.97 6.02 5.05
N LEU A 26 -6.68 6.11 5.25
CA LEU A 26 -5.80 6.67 4.24
C LEU A 26 -5.78 5.82 2.98
N LEU A 27 -5.86 4.52 3.15
CA LEU A 27 -5.83 3.60 2.02
C LEU A 27 -7.19 3.37 1.39
N ALA A 28 -8.23 4.02 1.89
CA ALA A 28 -9.57 3.86 1.36
C ALA A 28 -9.82 4.70 0.10
N SER A 29 -8.78 5.14 -0.54
CA SER A 29 -8.82 5.86 -1.80
C SER A 29 -8.12 5.00 -2.84
N PRO A 30 -8.76 4.68 -3.96
CA PRO A 30 -8.10 3.86 -4.98
C PRO A 30 -6.76 4.44 -5.42
N ALA A 31 -6.68 5.76 -5.55
CA ALA A 31 -5.43 6.39 -5.98
C ALA A 31 -4.33 6.21 -4.94
N ARG A 32 -4.65 6.44 -3.67
CA ARG A 32 -3.63 6.29 -2.62
C ARG A 32 -3.24 4.83 -2.45
N LEU A 33 -4.20 3.93 -2.54
CA LEU A 33 -3.90 2.51 -2.46
C LEU A 33 -2.97 2.09 -3.60
N HIS A 34 -3.23 2.58 -4.81
CA HIS A 34 -2.40 2.28 -5.95
C HIS A 34 -0.98 2.82 -5.76
N LEU A 35 -0.87 4.02 -5.18
CA LEU A 35 0.45 4.58 -4.92
C LEU A 35 1.25 3.73 -3.94
N VAL A 36 0.61 3.28 -2.87
CA VAL A 36 1.30 2.42 -1.90
C VAL A 36 1.68 1.09 -2.54
N TRP A 37 0.79 0.51 -3.33
CA TRP A 37 1.08 -0.71 -4.07
C TRP A 37 2.30 -0.52 -4.97
N ALA A 38 2.34 0.58 -5.72
CA ALA A 38 3.44 0.86 -6.64
C ALA A 38 4.75 1.08 -5.89
N LEU A 39 4.71 1.84 -4.80
CA LEU A 39 5.91 2.12 -4.04
C LEU A 39 6.43 0.89 -3.30
N ALA A 40 5.56 -0.05 -2.99
CA ALA A 40 5.99 -1.32 -2.40
C ALA A 40 6.81 -2.14 -3.40
N GLN A 41 6.66 -1.87 -4.70
CA GLN A 41 7.43 -2.54 -5.73
C GLN A 41 8.79 -1.88 -5.93
N GLY A 42 8.90 -0.60 -5.61
CA GLY A 42 10.14 0.13 -5.78
C GLY A 42 9.90 1.62 -5.69
N GLU A 43 10.94 2.36 -5.38
CA GLU A 43 10.82 3.81 -5.24
C GLU A 43 10.65 4.49 -6.59
N SER A 44 10.08 5.70 -6.55
CA SER A 44 9.80 6.44 -7.78
C SER A 44 9.60 7.92 -7.46
N ASP A 45 9.82 8.76 -8.46
CA ASP A 45 9.49 10.18 -8.32
C ASP A 45 8.04 10.40 -8.70
N VAL A 46 7.57 11.64 -8.56
CA VAL A 46 6.16 11.97 -8.79
C VAL A 46 5.75 11.69 -10.23
N THR A 47 6.62 12.03 -11.18
CA THR A 47 6.30 11.84 -12.58
C THR A 47 6.08 10.36 -12.89
N GLY A 48 6.99 9.52 -12.42
CA GLY A 48 6.85 8.08 -12.63
C GLY A 48 5.61 7.52 -11.98
N LEU A 49 5.28 8.01 -10.78
CA LEU A 49 4.09 7.55 -10.10
C LEU A 49 2.82 7.99 -10.82
N ALA A 50 2.80 9.24 -11.31
CA ALA A 50 1.62 9.73 -12.02
C ALA A 50 1.38 8.92 -13.29
N GLU A 51 2.43 8.58 -13.99
CA GLU A 51 2.30 7.74 -15.17
C GLU A 51 1.75 6.37 -14.81
N ARG A 52 2.24 5.82 -13.72
CA ARG A 52 1.86 4.48 -13.31
C ARG A 52 0.41 4.40 -12.84
N VAL A 53 -0.03 5.37 -12.02
CA VAL A 53 -1.39 5.35 -11.50
C VAL A 53 -2.39 6.04 -12.41
N GLY A 54 -1.91 6.74 -13.43
CA GLY A 54 -2.82 7.36 -14.39
C GLY A 54 -3.46 8.64 -13.92
N GLY A 55 -2.79 9.41 -13.05
CA GLY A 55 -3.36 10.63 -12.53
C GLY A 55 -2.59 11.86 -12.93
N ALA A 56 -3.22 13.02 -12.71
CA ALA A 56 -2.57 14.29 -12.95
C ALA A 56 -1.54 14.56 -11.87
N LEU A 57 -0.43 15.17 -12.23
CA LEU A 57 0.64 15.44 -11.29
C LEU A 57 0.19 16.15 -10.02
N PRO A 58 -0.61 17.21 -10.09
CA PRO A 58 -1.01 17.87 -8.83
C PRO A 58 -1.81 16.96 -7.90
N ALA A 59 -2.68 16.15 -8.47
CA ALA A 59 -3.49 15.24 -7.65
C ALA A 59 -2.62 14.16 -7.01
N VAL A 60 -1.70 13.59 -7.78
CA VAL A 60 -0.79 12.58 -7.26
C VAL A 60 0.07 13.17 -6.16
N SER A 61 0.56 14.39 -6.37
CA SER A 61 1.37 15.07 -5.39
C SER A 61 0.62 15.27 -4.08
N GLN A 62 -0.66 15.62 -4.15
CA GLN A 62 -1.48 15.79 -2.96
C GLN A 62 -1.70 14.47 -2.22
N HIS A 63 -1.94 13.40 -2.96
CA HIS A 63 -2.07 12.09 -2.34
C HIS A 63 -0.78 11.67 -1.64
N LEU A 64 0.36 11.93 -2.28
CA LEU A 64 1.65 11.60 -1.68
C LEU A 64 1.91 12.41 -0.42
N THR A 65 1.50 13.69 -0.43
CA THR A 65 1.65 14.52 0.74
C THR A 65 0.86 13.96 1.92
N LYS A 66 -0.38 13.53 1.68
CA LYS A 66 -1.19 12.94 2.74
C LYS A 66 -0.56 11.67 3.29
N LEU A 67 -0.07 10.82 2.41
CA LEU A 67 0.58 9.58 2.83
C LEU A 67 1.85 9.87 3.63
N LYS A 68 2.59 10.87 3.20
CA LYS A 68 3.83 11.23 3.86
C LYS A 68 3.58 11.83 5.24
N LEU A 69 2.58 12.71 5.36
CA LEU A 69 2.26 13.30 6.65
C LEU A 69 1.83 12.25 7.67
N ALA A 70 1.21 11.18 7.20
CA ALA A 70 0.79 10.10 8.07
C ALA A 70 1.91 9.09 8.35
N GLY A 71 3.06 9.27 7.73
CA GLY A 71 4.19 8.39 7.95
C GLY A 71 4.18 7.11 7.17
N LEU A 72 3.23 6.93 6.25
CA LEU A 72 3.17 5.71 5.46
C LEU A 72 4.16 5.71 4.30
N VAL A 73 4.56 6.89 3.86
CA VAL A 73 5.46 7.07 2.74
C VAL A 73 6.52 8.07 3.15
N ARG A 74 7.72 7.88 2.68
CA ARG A 74 8.83 8.80 2.93
C ARG A 74 9.37 9.32 1.61
N SER A 75 10.18 10.35 1.66
CA SER A 75 10.79 10.87 0.46
C SER A 75 12.18 11.40 0.76
N ARG A 76 12.98 11.45 -0.29
CA ARG A 76 14.30 12.07 -0.19
C ARG A 76 14.58 12.80 -1.48
N ARG A 77 15.48 13.77 -1.39
CA ARG A 77 15.84 14.55 -2.55
C ARG A 77 17.03 13.91 -3.26
N GLU A 78 16.94 13.74 -4.56
CA GLU A 78 18.05 13.27 -5.37
C GLU A 78 18.21 14.25 -6.52
N GLY A 79 19.16 15.17 -6.39
CA GLY A 79 19.31 16.21 -7.39
C GLY A 79 18.07 17.08 -7.41
N ARG A 80 17.41 17.15 -8.54
CA ARG A 80 16.19 17.92 -8.66
C ARG A 80 14.94 17.10 -8.45
N ARG A 81 15.11 15.81 -8.23
CA ARG A 81 13.96 14.91 -8.07
C ARG A 81 13.64 14.71 -6.62
N GLN A 82 12.37 14.53 -6.34
CA GLN A 82 11.90 14.09 -5.04
C GLN A 82 11.51 12.65 -5.24
N VAL A 83 12.24 11.75 -4.58
CA VAL A 83 12.00 10.32 -4.72
C VAL A 83 11.20 9.83 -3.53
N TYR A 84 10.09 9.15 -3.79
CA TYR A 84 9.22 8.62 -2.76
C TYR A 84 9.46 7.12 -2.59
N PHE A 85 9.31 6.65 -1.37
CA PHE A 85 9.49 5.23 -1.07
C PHE A 85 8.73 4.84 0.18
N VAL A 86 8.47 3.55 0.31
CA VAL A 86 7.89 2.98 1.51
C VAL A 86 9.02 2.26 2.24
N ASP A 87 9.19 2.58 3.52
CA ASP A 87 10.20 1.90 4.32
C ASP A 87 9.70 0.48 4.57
N ALA A 88 10.33 -0.49 3.91
CA ALA A 88 9.85 -1.86 3.93
C ALA A 88 9.89 -2.48 5.32
N GLU A 89 10.83 -2.03 6.15
CA GLU A 89 10.94 -2.55 7.49
C GLU A 89 9.86 -1.95 8.39
N GLU A 90 9.75 -0.64 8.34
CA GLU A 90 8.82 0.08 9.18
C GLU A 90 7.37 -0.23 8.82
N GLN A 91 7.09 -0.39 7.54
CA GLN A 91 5.72 -0.58 7.05
C GLN A 91 5.46 -2.02 6.57
N ALA A 92 6.23 -2.97 7.09
CA ALA A 92 6.13 -4.35 6.61
C ALA A 92 4.71 -4.91 6.72
N ALA A 93 4.05 -4.69 7.85
CA ALA A 93 2.71 -5.22 8.04
C ALA A 93 1.71 -4.61 7.07
N LEU A 94 1.81 -3.29 6.86
CA LEU A 94 0.90 -2.61 5.95
C LEU A 94 1.11 -3.09 4.51
N VAL A 95 2.36 -3.22 4.11
CA VAL A 95 2.68 -3.69 2.77
C VAL A 95 2.14 -5.10 2.57
N ASP A 96 2.28 -5.96 3.56
CA ASP A 96 1.76 -7.32 3.48
C ASP A 96 0.25 -7.34 3.32
N VAL A 97 -0.46 -6.50 4.07
CA VAL A 97 -1.92 -6.43 3.97
C VAL A 97 -2.33 -5.96 2.57
N VAL A 98 -1.67 -4.91 2.07
CA VAL A 98 -1.98 -4.38 0.75
C VAL A 98 -1.72 -5.44 -0.33
N HIS A 99 -0.56 -6.08 -0.27
CA HIS A 99 -0.22 -7.10 -1.26
C HIS A 99 -1.19 -8.27 -1.21
N LEU A 100 -1.55 -8.69 -0.02
CA LEU A 100 -2.43 -9.83 0.11
C LEU A 100 -3.82 -9.52 -0.43
N LEU A 101 -4.39 -8.40 -0.02
CA LEU A 101 -5.74 -8.06 -0.43
C LEU A 101 -5.82 -7.74 -1.92
N VAL A 102 -4.95 -6.85 -2.39
CA VAL A 102 -4.97 -6.45 -3.79
C VAL A 102 -4.63 -7.64 -4.68
N GLY A 103 -3.67 -8.45 -4.25
CA GLY A 103 -3.30 -9.63 -5.02
C GLY A 103 -4.44 -10.62 -5.16
N ARG A 104 -5.16 -10.87 -4.06
CA ARG A 104 -6.29 -11.79 -4.10
C ARG A 104 -7.39 -11.28 -5.01
N LEU A 105 -7.69 -9.99 -4.92
CA LEU A 105 -8.73 -9.42 -5.75
C LEU A 105 -8.33 -9.40 -7.22
N THR A 106 -7.07 -9.18 -7.49
CA THR A 106 -6.57 -9.22 -8.86
C THR A 106 -6.72 -10.61 -9.45
N GLU A 107 -6.41 -11.64 -8.69
CA GLU A 107 -6.57 -13.00 -9.15
C GLU A 107 -8.03 -13.32 -9.47
N ARG A 108 -8.93 -12.85 -8.61
CA ARG A 108 -10.35 -13.12 -8.79
C ARG A 108 -10.92 -12.47 -10.03
N THR A 109 -10.42 -11.29 -10.38
CA THR A 109 -10.97 -10.55 -11.50
C THR A 109 -10.17 -10.74 -12.78
N ALA A 110 -9.05 -11.45 -12.72
CA ALA A 110 -8.25 -11.66 -13.91
C ALA A 110 -9.01 -12.53 -14.88
N PRO A 111 -8.90 -12.23 -16.17
CA PRO A 111 -9.55 -13.09 -17.16
C PRO A 111 -8.93 -14.47 -17.13
N ALA A 112 -9.71 -15.46 -17.43
CA ALA A 112 -9.21 -16.81 -17.52
C ALA A 112 -8.09 -16.82 -18.56
N ALA A 113 -7.06 -17.54 -18.26
CA ALA A 113 -5.92 -17.59 -19.16
C ALA A 113 -5.69 -19.02 -19.61
N PRO A 114 -6.59 -19.59 -20.30
CA PRO A 114 -6.49 -20.97 -20.66
C PRO A 114 -5.24 -21.28 -21.44
N ALA A 115 -4.85 -20.38 -22.28
CA ALA A 115 -3.67 -20.64 -23.07
C ALA A 115 -2.47 -20.90 -22.22
N ARG A 116 -2.31 -20.10 -21.20
CA ARG A 116 -1.20 -20.24 -20.35
C ARG A 116 -1.22 -21.56 -19.65
N ARG A 117 -2.34 -21.93 -19.14
CA ARG A 117 -2.44 -23.17 -18.45
C ARG A 117 -2.32 -24.34 -19.37
N LEU A 118 -2.92 -24.23 -20.50
CA LEU A 118 -2.86 -25.31 -21.40
C LEU A 118 -1.49 -25.54 -21.89
N ARG A 119 -0.75 -24.47 -22.01
CA ARG A 119 0.53 -24.60 -22.47
C ARG A 119 1.34 -25.41 -21.60
N GLY A 120 1.01 -25.42 -20.41
CA GLY A 120 1.73 -26.22 -19.52
C GLY A 120 1.61 -27.66 -19.83
N LEU A 121 0.82 -27.97 -20.76
CA LEU A 121 0.70 -29.33 -21.07
C LEU A 121 1.80 -29.93 -21.68
#